data_b462e1a7168d13a995a56502c6ec4fe5
#
_entry.id   b462e1a7168d13a995a56502c6ec4fe5
#
_cell.length_a   1.000
_cell.length_b   1.000
_cell.length_c   1.000
_cell.angle_alpha   90.00
_cell.angle_beta   90.00
_cell.angle_gamma   90.00
#
_symmetry.space_group_name_H-M   'P 1'
#
loop_
_entity.id
_entity.type
_entity.pdbx_description
1 polymer ?
#
loop_
_entity_poly.entity_id
_entity_poly.type
_entity_poly.pdbx_seq_one_letter_code
_entity_poly.pdbx_strand_id
1 'polypeptide(L)'
;MRTAWMRHLRTTTLMAGVLGASLAFGQESAPTQPPATTPDATQNAPTTAPTPAPVAYQPKFPGDPAHSESEAQALGYMRVVLRAQKEYKKRHDKFAESLPALAGTGSLTKRMAASTERGDYSVGFRTKKDSFILTMTPKQMDADHRSFYADDDGVIHGDDQKAADQNSPKIK
;
A
#
# COMPACT_ATOMS: atom_id res chain seq x y z
N MET A 1 -37.09 -12.65 32.44
CA MET A 1 -35.91 -13.18 33.14
C MET A 1 -34.70 -12.36 32.67
N ARG A 2 -34.13 -11.62 33.63
CA ARG A 2 -32.98 -10.73 33.42
C ARG A 2 -31.72 -11.54 33.62
N THR A 3 -30.75 -11.45 32.68
CA THR A 3 -29.37 -11.81 32.98
C THR A 3 -28.44 -10.75 32.42
N ALA A 4 -27.93 -9.98 33.35
CA ALA A 4 -26.80 -9.05 33.19
C ALA A 4 -25.54 -9.84 32.97
N TRP A 5 -24.68 -9.43 32.04
CA TRP A 5 -23.32 -9.90 31.93
C TRP A 5 -22.29 -8.77 32.04
N MET A 6 -21.42 -8.99 32.97
CA MET A 6 -20.42 -8.17 33.62
C MET A 6 -19.38 -7.60 32.66
N ARG A 7 -19.09 -6.34 32.97
CA ARG A 7 -17.88 -5.62 32.58
C ARG A 7 -16.65 -6.28 33.20
N HIS A 8 -15.64 -6.58 32.45
CA HIS A 8 -14.28 -6.70 32.96
C HIS A 8 -13.41 -5.55 32.44
N LEU A 9 -13.27 -4.58 33.32
CA LEU A 9 -12.18 -3.62 33.37
C LEU A 9 -10.88 -4.40 33.61
N ARG A 10 -9.86 -4.25 32.82
CA ARG A 10 -8.49 -4.58 33.18
C ARG A 10 -7.60 -3.38 32.99
N THR A 11 -7.22 -2.88 34.12
CA THR A 11 -6.31 -1.84 34.51
C THR A 11 -4.88 -2.10 34.01
N THR A 12 -4.28 -1.08 33.45
CA THR A 12 -3.00 -0.41 33.67
C THR A 12 -1.84 -1.25 34.25
N THR A 13 -0.73 -1.25 33.55
CA THR A 13 0.57 -1.21 34.21
C THR A 13 1.52 -0.29 33.44
N LEU A 14 1.82 0.80 34.10
CA LEU A 14 2.85 1.79 33.85
C LEU A 14 4.18 1.17 34.31
N MET A 15 5.22 1.17 33.51
CA MET A 15 6.59 1.02 33.99
C MET A 15 7.46 2.10 33.36
N ALA A 16 7.86 2.99 34.25
CA ALA A 16 8.91 3.97 34.09
C ALA A 16 10.25 3.37 34.55
N GLY A 17 11.33 3.88 34.05
CA GLY A 17 12.70 3.69 34.51
C GLY A 17 13.64 3.35 33.36
N VAL A 18 14.83 3.88 33.18
CA VAL A 18 15.79 4.49 34.12
C VAL A 18 16.83 5.21 33.25
N LEU A 19 17.33 6.31 33.78
CA LEU A 19 18.54 7.06 33.40
C LEU A 19 19.81 6.18 33.34
N GLY A 20 20.76 6.59 32.50
CA GLY A 20 22.16 6.20 32.54
C GLY A 20 22.90 6.91 31.42
N ALA A 21 23.49 7.99 31.69
CA ALA A 21 24.78 8.37 32.24
C ALA A 21 25.90 8.46 31.18
N SER A 22 26.35 9.69 31.02
CA SER A 22 27.52 10.21 30.33
C SER A 22 28.83 9.45 30.62
N LEU A 23 29.67 9.35 29.60
CA LEU A 23 31.13 9.36 29.79
C LEU A 23 31.79 10.13 28.67
N ALA A 24 32.35 11.25 29.04
CA ALA A 24 33.32 12.02 28.28
C ALA A 24 34.73 11.44 28.59
N PHE A 25 35.53 11.28 27.58
CA PHE A 25 37.00 11.22 27.56
C PHE A 25 37.38 11.30 26.09
N GLY A 26 38.34 12.05 25.65
CA GLY A 26 39.46 12.75 26.18
C GLY A 26 40.15 13.39 25.01
N GLN A 27 40.60 14.58 25.23
CA GLN A 27 41.36 15.42 24.34
C GLN A 27 42.79 14.90 24.28
N GLU A 28 43.34 14.59 23.12
CA GLU A 28 44.78 14.37 22.98
C GLU A 28 45.30 15.16 21.77
N SER A 29 46.31 15.86 22.06
CA SER A 29 47.13 16.86 21.43
C SER A 29 47.51 16.64 19.98
N ALA A 30 47.57 17.73 19.23
CA ALA A 30 48.20 17.87 17.94
C ALA A 30 49.73 17.67 17.97
N PRO A 31 50.35 17.22 16.91
CA PRO A 31 51.63 17.70 16.49
C PRO A 31 51.64 18.28 15.07
N THR A 32 52.10 19.52 15.04
CA THR A 32 53.03 20.17 14.08
C THR A 32 53.02 19.71 12.60
N GLN A 33 52.56 20.61 11.79
CA GLN A 33 52.63 20.65 10.34
C GLN A 33 54.03 21.03 9.84
N PRO A 34 54.62 20.39 8.83
CA PRO A 34 55.63 20.99 7.92
C PRO A 34 54.97 21.48 6.64
N PRO A 35 55.63 22.42 5.89
CA PRO A 35 54.95 23.29 4.95
C PRO A 35 54.81 22.70 3.54
N ALA A 36 53.70 23.11 2.94
CA ALA A 36 53.37 23.27 1.54
C ALA A 36 54.30 22.72 0.43
N THR A 37 53.71 21.83 -0.30
CA THR A 37 53.96 21.74 -1.76
C THR A 37 52.63 21.64 -2.44
N THR A 38 52.29 22.63 -3.24
CA THR A 38 51.12 22.64 -4.11
C THR A 38 51.39 21.75 -5.30
N PRO A 39 50.52 20.79 -5.59
CA PRO A 39 50.33 20.31 -6.95
C PRO A 39 48.86 20.57 -7.36
N ASP A 40 48.80 21.33 -8.41
CA ASP A 40 47.83 21.32 -9.48
C ASP A 40 46.48 20.62 -9.23
N ALA A 41 45.50 21.49 -9.09
CA ALA A 41 44.10 21.12 -8.97
C ALA A 41 43.58 20.66 -10.34
N THR A 42 43.77 19.39 -10.66
CA THR A 42 42.87 18.73 -11.63
C THR A 42 41.58 18.43 -10.92
N GLN A 43 40.61 19.31 -11.09
CA GLN A 43 39.24 19.12 -10.68
C GLN A 43 38.67 17.86 -11.36
N ASN A 44 38.72 16.73 -10.66
CA ASN A 44 37.79 15.64 -10.92
C ASN A 44 36.43 16.06 -10.41
N ALA A 45 35.67 16.79 -11.25
CA ALA A 45 34.24 16.93 -11.04
C ALA A 45 33.63 15.51 -10.97
N PRO A 46 32.84 15.18 -9.97
CA PRO A 46 32.10 13.92 -9.97
C PRO A 46 31.18 13.94 -11.18
N THR A 47 31.48 13.11 -12.18
CA THR A 47 30.58 12.82 -13.28
C THR A 47 29.35 12.17 -12.65
N THR A 48 28.32 12.96 -12.41
CA THR A 48 26.99 12.49 -12.07
C THR A 48 26.55 11.61 -13.23
N ALA A 49 26.57 10.30 -13.03
CA ALA A 49 25.99 9.36 -13.99
C ALA A 49 24.55 9.81 -14.24
N PRO A 50 24.10 9.91 -15.50
CA PRO A 50 22.73 10.29 -15.80
C PRO A 50 21.80 9.32 -15.10
N THR A 51 20.91 9.85 -14.24
CA THR A 51 19.80 9.08 -13.65
C THR A 51 19.04 8.43 -14.80
N PRO A 52 18.86 7.10 -14.81
CA PRO A 52 18.08 6.45 -15.87
C PRO A 52 16.72 7.11 -15.97
N ALA A 53 16.32 7.52 -17.17
CA ALA A 53 15.00 8.06 -17.43
C ALA A 53 13.96 7.03 -16.95
N PRO A 54 12.83 7.49 -16.34
CA PRO A 54 11.74 6.59 -15.93
C PRO A 54 11.33 5.75 -17.14
N VAL A 55 11.37 4.43 -16.98
CA VAL A 55 10.91 3.53 -18.03
C VAL A 55 9.40 3.69 -18.13
N ALA A 56 8.91 4.18 -19.27
CA ALA A 56 7.48 4.31 -19.50
C ALA A 56 6.81 2.94 -19.34
N TYR A 57 5.65 2.92 -18.67
CA TYR A 57 4.86 1.70 -18.51
C TYR A 57 4.53 1.09 -19.87
N GLN A 58 4.75 -0.21 -20.01
CA GLN A 58 4.36 -0.96 -21.19
C GLN A 58 3.11 -1.80 -20.89
N PRO A 59 2.00 -1.58 -21.62
CA PRO A 59 0.78 -2.37 -21.44
C PRO A 59 1.06 -3.86 -21.54
N LYS A 60 0.51 -4.65 -20.62
CA LYS A 60 0.71 -6.11 -20.57
C LYS A 60 -0.09 -6.87 -21.64
N PHE A 61 -1.13 -6.24 -22.16
CA PHE A 61 -1.97 -6.79 -23.22
C PHE A 61 -2.65 -5.63 -24.00
N PRO A 62 -3.13 -5.87 -25.22
CA PRO A 62 -3.88 -4.87 -25.98
C PRO A 62 -5.11 -4.39 -25.20
N GLY A 63 -5.25 -3.08 -25.03
CA GLY A 63 -6.35 -2.50 -24.25
C GLY A 63 -6.16 -2.53 -22.73
N ASP A 64 -4.93 -2.75 -22.25
CA ASP A 64 -4.62 -2.61 -20.82
C ASP A 64 -4.89 -1.17 -20.36
N PRO A 65 -5.85 -0.97 -19.42
CA PRO A 65 -6.22 0.37 -18.98
C PRO A 65 -5.26 0.97 -17.95
N ALA A 66 -4.23 0.24 -17.52
CA ALA A 66 -3.29 0.72 -16.52
C ALA A 66 -2.35 1.78 -17.08
N HIS A 67 -2.01 2.79 -16.28
CA HIS A 67 -1.04 3.83 -16.61
C HIS A 67 0.36 3.51 -16.05
N SER A 68 0.43 2.62 -15.06
CA SER A 68 1.67 2.19 -14.43
C SER A 68 1.63 0.72 -14.03
N GLU A 69 2.80 0.17 -13.70
CA GLU A 69 2.92 -1.20 -13.16
C GLU A 69 2.15 -1.34 -11.84
N SER A 70 2.17 -0.31 -10.98
CA SER A 70 1.42 -0.27 -9.73
C SER A 70 -0.09 -0.31 -9.98
N GLU A 71 -0.59 0.44 -10.96
CA GLU A 71 -2.00 0.37 -11.38
C GLU A 71 -2.37 -1.01 -11.94
N ALA A 72 -1.52 -1.58 -12.78
CA ALA A 72 -1.76 -2.92 -13.33
C ALA A 72 -1.89 -3.98 -12.23
N GLN A 73 -1.06 -3.89 -11.18
CA GLN A 73 -1.14 -4.76 -10.02
C GLN A 73 -2.41 -4.51 -9.20
N ALA A 74 -2.79 -3.25 -8.98
CA ALA A 74 -4.00 -2.87 -8.28
C ALA A 74 -5.26 -3.39 -9.00
N LEU A 75 -5.37 -3.14 -10.30
CA LEU A 75 -6.47 -3.64 -11.14
C LEU A 75 -6.53 -5.16 -11.19
N GLY A 76 -5.37 -5.82 -11.29
CA GLY A 76 -5.27 -7.27 -11.22
C GLY A 76 -5.79 -7.82 -9.90
N TYR A 77 -5.44 -7.20 -8.78
CA TYR A 77 -5.95 -7.57 -7.46
C TYR A 77 -7.46 -7.38 -7.35
N MET A 78 -8.00 -6.23 -7.80
CA MET A 78 -9.44 -5.98 -7.80
C MET A 78 -10.21 -7.05 -8.58
N ARG A 79 -9.74 -7.41 -9.78
CA ARG A 79 -10.36 -8.46 -10.60
C ARG A 79 -10.37 -9.82 -9.89
N VAL A 80 -9.30 -10.14 -9.15
CA VAL A 80 -9.22 -11.38 -8.34
C VAL A 80 -10.24 -11.34 -7.20
N VAL A 81 -10.36 -10.23 -6.47
CA VAL A 81 -11.33 -10.09 -5.37
C VAL A 81 -12.77 -10.15 -5.89
N LEU A 82 -13.08 -9.46 -6.98
CA LEU A 82 -14.42 -9.51 -7.61
C LEU A 82 -14.81 -10.93 -8.03
N ARG A 83 -13.88 -11.67 -8.63
CA ARG A 83 -14.08 -13.10 -8.95
C ARG A 83 -14.32 -13.92 -7.70
N ALA A 84 -13.50 -13.74 -6.66
CA ALA A 84 -13.66 -14.45 -5.40
C ALA A 84 -15.01 -14.16 -4.73
N GLN A 85 -15.49 -12.91 -4.75
CA GLN A 85 -16.81 -12.52 -4.26
C GLN A 85 -17.93 -13.22 -5.05
N LYS A 86 -17.82 -13.27 -6.37
CA LYS A 86 -18.78 -13.98 -7.22
C LYS A 86 -18.83 -15.48 -6.91
N GLU A 87 -17.68 -16.12 -6.71
CA GLU A 87 -17.62 -17.55 -6.34
C GLU A 87 -18.13 -17.77 -4.91
N TYR A 88 -17.86 -16.87 -3.98
CA TYR A 88 -18.37 -16.95 -2.61
C TYR A 88 -19.90 -16.85 -2.61
N LYS A 89 -20.47 -15.85 -3.32
CA LYS A 89 -21.92 -15.67 -3.42
C LYS A 89 -22.62 -16.88 -4.02
N LYS A 90 -22.04 -17.55 -5.03
CA LYS A 90 -22.60 -18.79 -5.59
C LYS A 90 -22.71 -19.92 -4.59
N ARG A 91 -21.80 -19.99 -3.59
CA ARG A 91 -21.75 -21.07 -2.60
C ARG A 91 -22.55 -20.77 -1.35
N HIS A 92 -22.72 -19.50 -1.01
CA HIS A 92 -23.25 -19.07 0.28
C HIS A 92 -24.49 -18.17 0.18
N ASP A 93 -24.97 -17.85 -1.03
CA ASP A 93 -26.09 -16.94 -1.35
C ASP A 93 -25.91 -15.53 -0.81
N LYS A 94 -24.72 -15.17 -0.34
CA LYS A 94 -24.34 -13.85 0.17
C LYS A 94 -22.90 -13.49 -0.18
N PHE A 95 -22.56 -12.23 -0.16
CA PHE A 95 -21.18 -11.79 -0.28
C PHE A 95 -20.38 -12.05 1.00
N ALA A 96 -19.08 -12.25 0.85
CA ALA A 96 -18.18 -12.42 1.98
C ALA A 96 -18.04 -11.10 2.75
N GLU A 97 -18.04 -11.20 4.06
CA GLU A 97 -17.98 -10.03 4.97
C GLU A 97 -16.55 -9.50 5.18
N SER A 98 -15.55 -10.21 4.69
CA SER A 98 -14.15 -9.80 4.80
C SER A 98 -13.28 -10.44 3.71
N LEU A 99 -12.13 -9.84 3.41
CA LEU A 99 -11.15 -10.43 2.50
C LEU A 99 -10.64 -11.81 2.95
N PRO A 100 -10.36 -12.06 4.26
CA PRO A 100 -9.99 -13.40 4.72
C PRO A 100 -11.05 -14.48 4.44
N ALA A 101 -12.34 -14.15 4.47
CA ALA A 101 -13.40 -15.11 4.16
C ALA A 101 -13.34 -15.57 2.68
N LEU A 102 -12.77 -14.79 1.79
CA LEU A 102 -12.58 -15.12 0.37
C LEU A 102 -11.42 -16.10 0.12
N ALA A 103 -10.52 -16.28 1.10
CA ALA A 103 -9.35 -17.15 0.91
C ALA A 103 -9.71 -18.63 0.63
N GLY A 104 -10.93 -19.05 0.95
CA GLY A 104 -11.45 -20.40 0.65
C GLY A 104 -12.01 -20.58 -0.75
N THR A 105 -12.11 -19.54 -1.56
CA THR A 105 -12.74 -19.61 -2.90
C THR A 105 -11.82 -20.21 -3.97
N GLY A 106 -10.52 -20.29 -3.71
CA GLY A 106 -9.50 -20.70 -4.68
C GLY A 106 -8.96 -19.56 -5.54
N SER A 107 -9.66 -18.43 -5.61
CA SER A 107 -9.21 -17.25 -6.38
C SER A 107 -8.29 -16.34 -5.57
N LEU A 108 -8.47 -16.27 -4.24
CA LEU A 108 -7.70 -15.41 -3.35
C LEU A 108 -6.91 -16.26 -2.35
N THR A 109 -5.61 -16.06 -2.26
CA THR A 109 -4.77 -16.74 -1.27
C THR A 109 -4.89 -16.10 0.11
N LYS A 110 -4.62 -16.86 1.19
CA LYS A 110 -4.59 -16.31 2.56
C LYS A 110 -3.66 -15.11 2.69
N ARG A 111 -2.49 -15.16 2.04
CA ARG A 111 -1.52 -14.05 2.02
C ARG A 111 -2.09 -12.80 1.34
N MET A 112 -2.76 -12.97 0.22
CA MET A 112 -3.42 -11.87 -0.47
C MET A 112 -4.58 -11.26 0.34
N ALA A 113 -5.32 -12.09 1.07
CA ALA A 113 -6.43 -11.65 1.90
C ALA A 113 -5.98 -10.91 3.18
N ALA A 114 -4.82 -11.25 3.72
CA ALA A 114 -4.30 -10.67 4.98
C ALA A 114 -3.66 -9.29 4.82
N SER A 115 -3.15 -8.95 3.62
CA SER A 115 -2.48 -7.68 3.41
C SER A 115 -3.46 -6.62 2.93
N THR A 116 -3.42 -5.46 3.58
CA THR A 116 -4.17 -4.25 3.20
C THR A 116 -3.37 -3.32 2.30
N GLU A 117 -2.17 -3.71 1.89
CA GLU A 117 -1.33 -2.94 0.98
C GLU A 117 -0.94 -3.75 -0.24
N ARG A 118 -0.83 -3.08 -1.38
CA ARG A 118 -0.41 -3.62 -2.68
C ARG A 118 0.47 -2.61 -3.40
N GLY A 119 1.79 -2.73 -3.21
CA GLY A 119 2.71 -1.75 -3.73
C GLY A 119 2.39 -0.36 -3.20
N ASP A 120 2.06 0.55 -4.10
CA ASP A 120 1.71 1.93 -3.77
C ASP A 120 0.24 2.14 -3.42
N TYR A 121 -0.55 1.07 -3.29
CA TYR A 121 -1.98 1.12 -3.02
C TYR A 121 -2.35 0.57 -1.65
N SER A 122 -3.30 1.23 -1.00
CA SER A 122 -4.01 0.73 0.17
C SER A 122 -5.35 0.12 -0.25
N VAL A 123 -5.66 -1.05 0.28
CA VAL A 123 -6.90 -1.79 0.02
C VAL A 123 -7.94 -1.44 1.07
N GLY A 124 -9.06 -0.89 0.65
CA GLY A 124 -10.25 -0.72 1.48
C GLY A 124 -11.31 -1.76 1.12
N PHE A 125 -11.86 -2.44 2.12
CA PHE A 125 -12.95 -3.38 1.94
C PHE A 125 -14.03 -3.13 3.00
N ARG A 126 -15.26 -2.93 2.56
CA ARG A 126 -16.42 -2.71 3.41
C ARG A 126 -17.60 -3.53 2.94
N THR A 127 -18.39 -4.02 3.86
CA THR A 127 -19.61 -4.75 3.55
C THR A 127 -20.85 -3.95 3.94
N LYS A 128 -21.89 -4.14 3.19
CA LYS A 128 -23.26 -3.73 3.47
C LYS A 128 -24.11 -5.00 3.51
N LYS A 129 -25.41 -4.87 3.86
CA LYS A 129 -26.30 -6.02 4.03
C LYS A 129 -26.23 -7.03 2.86
N ASP A 130 -26.36 -6.57 1.64
CA ASP A 130 -26.43 -7.43 0.43
C ASP A 130 -25.41 -7.01 -0.64
N SER A 131 -24.40 -6.24 -0.28
CA SER A 131 -23.37 -5.71 -1.17
C SER A 131 -22.03 -5.56 -0.46
N PHE A 132 -21.01 -5.21 -1.22
CA PHE A 132 -19.69 -4.84 -0.70
C PHE A 132 -19.14 -3.63 -1.46
N ILE A 133 -18.13 -3.01 -0.91
CA ILE A 133 -17.34 -1.95 -1.55
C ILE A 133 -15.88 -2.36 -1.42
N LEU A 134 -15.19 -2.35 -2.55
CA LEU A 134 -13.75 -2.53 -2.65
C LEU A 134 -13.11 -1.27 -3.21
N THR A 135 -12.14 -0.71 -2.52
CA THR A 135 -11.39 0.46 -2.99
C THR A 135 -9.90 0.18 -3.03
N MET A 136 -9.22 0.78 -4.01
CA MET A 136 -7.76 0.86 -4.07
C MET A 136 -7.39 2.34 -4.09
N THR A 137 -6.76 2.79 -3.02
CA THR A 137 -6.36 4.19 -2.87
C THR A 137 -4.85 4.27 -2.97
N PRO A 138 -4.28 5.03 -3.92
CA PRO A 138 -2.85 5.19 -4.02
C PRO A 138 -2.32 5.99 -2.83
N LYS A 139 -1.07 5.74 -2.42
CA LYS A 139 -0.37 6.53 -1.40
C LYS A 139 -0.14 7.97 -1.85
N GLN A 140 0.07 8.15 -3.14
CA GLN A 140 0.14 9.44 -3.81
C GLN A 140 -0.72 9.37 -5.07
N MET A 141 -1.59 10.35 -5.25
CA MET A 141 -2.47 10.43 -6.43
C MET A 141 -1.80 11.31 -7.49
N ASP A 142 -1.63 10.76 -8.68
CA ASP A 142 -1.05 11.43 -9.83
C ASP A 142 -1.55 10.77 -11.13
N ALA A 143 -1.01 11.19 -12.28
CA ALA A 143 -1.42 10.67 -13.58
C ALA A 143 -1.15 9.17 -13.77
N ASP A 144 -0.20 8.61 -13.00
CA ASP A 144 0.20 7.20 -13.05
C ASP A 144 -0.39 6.36 -11.91
N HIS A 145 -1.12 7.00 -10.99
CA HIS A 145 -1.69 6.38 -9.79
C HIS A 145 -3.10 6.88 -9.51
N ARG A 146 -4.06 6.39 -10.29
CA ARG A 146 -5.50 6.66 -10.06
C ARG A 146 -6.03 5.87 -8.88
N SER A 147 -7.04 6.39 -8.20
CA SER A 147 -7.84 5.61 -7.25
C SER A 147 -8.84 4.72 -7.98
N PHE A 148 -9.22 3.60 -7.38
CA PHE A 148 -10.19 2.68 -7.96
C PHE A 148 -11.28 2.29 -6.96
N TYR A 149 -12.47 2.06 -7.49
CA TYR A 149 -13.66 1.63 -6.77
C TYR A 149 -14.34 0.47 -7.52
N ALA A 150 -14.87 -0.49 -6.78
CA ALA A 150 -15.78 -1.49 -7.31
C ALA A 150 -16.75 -1.94 -6.22
N ASP A 151 -17.91 -2.41 -6.62
CA ASP A 151 -18.92 -2.98 -5.73
C ASP A 151 -19.50 -4.30 -6.27
N ASP A 152 -20.70 -4.65 -5.87
CA ASP A 152 -21.36 -5.90 -6.24
C ASP A 152 -21.81 -5.97 -7.70
N ASP A 153 -21.82 -4.88 -8.45
CA ASP A 153 -22.04 -4.88 -9.90
C ASP A 153 -20.83 -5.46 -10.67
N GLY A 154 -19.66 -5.51 -10.02
CA GLY A 154 -18.44 -6.08 -10.58
C GLY A 154 -17.74 -5.18 -11.58
N VAL A 155 -18.14 -3.91 -11.70
CA VAL A 155 -17.51 -2.91 -12.55
C VAL A 155 -16.44 -2.16 -11.77
N ILE A 156 -15.28 -1.96 -12.40
CA ILE A 156 -14.21 -1.15 -11.80
C ILE A 156 -14.34 0.28 -12.33
N HIS A 157 -14.37 1.23 -11.43
CA HIS A 157 -14.35 2.66 -11.68
C HIS A 157 -13.00 3.23 -11.28
N GLY A 158 -12.51 4.26 -11.97
CA GLY A 158 -11.23 4.92 -11.66
C GLY A 158 -11.34 6.42 -11.72
N ASP A 159 -10.56 7.10 -10.89
CA ASP A 159 -10.50 8.56 -10.81
C ASP A 159 -9.06 9.00 -10.54
N ASP A 160 -8.57 9.98 -11.29
CA ASP A 160 -7.19 10.49 -11.21
C ASP A 160 -7.04 11.73 -10.34
N GLN A 161 -8.15 12.32 -9.88
CA GLN A 161 -8.15 13.57 -9.12
C GLN A 161 -8.66 13.42 -7.69
N LYS A 162 -9.49 12.40 -7.43
CA LYS A 162 -10.11 12.15 -6.13
C LYS A 162 -10.29 10.66 -5.87
N ALA A 163 -10.71 10.32 -4.66
CA ALA A 163 -11.12 8.94 -4.36
C ALA A 163 -12.27 8.52 -5.29
N ALA A 164 -12.07 7.41 -6.02
CA ALA A 164 -13.06 6.87 -6.94
C ALA A 164 -14.32 6.42 -6.19
N ASP A 165 -15.45 6.59 -6.83
CA ASP A 165 -16.77 6.18 -6.37
C ASP A 165 -17.59 5.52 -7.51
N GLN A 166 -18.83 5.14 -7.24
CA GLN A 166 -19.72 4.53 -8.22
C GLN A 166 -20.04 5.42 -9.44
N ASN A 167 -19.80 6.73 -9.34
CA ASN A 167 -20.06 7.71 -10.41
C ASN A 167 -18.79 8.03 -11.22
N SER A 168 -17.63 7.56 -10.75
CA SER A 168 -16.37 7.76 -11.47
C SER A 168 -16.35 7.00 -12.80
N PRO A 169 -15.51 7.38 -13.78
CA PRO A 169 -15.41 6.72 -15.07
C PRO A 169 -15.16 5.21 -14.95
N LYS A 170 -15.81 4.42 -15.79
CA LYS A 170 -15.58 2.97 -15.85
C LYS A 170 -14.24 2.66 -16.50
N ILE A 171 -13.49 1.79 -15.86
CA ILE A 171 -12.25 1.22 -16.41
C ILE A 171 -12.64 0.08 -17.37
N LYS A 172 -12.24 0.20 -18.60
CA LYS A 172 -12.56 -0.77 -19.68
C LYS A 172 -11.41 -1.75 -19.89
#